data_1742cb92cb6a1ecc3ebd733ddacc93d2
#
_entry.id   1742cb92cb6a1ecc3ebd733ddacc93d2
#
_cell.length_a   1.000
_cell.length_b   1.000
_cell.length_c   1.000
_cell.angle_alpha   90.00
_cell.angle_beta   90.00
_cell.angle_gamma   90.00
#
_symmetry.space_group_name_H-M   'P 1'
#
loop_
_entity.id
_entity.type
_entity.pdbx_description
1 polymer ?
#
loop_
_entity_poly.entity_id
_entity_poly.type
_entity_poly.pdbx_seq_one_letter_code
_entity_poly.pdbx_strand_id
1 'polypeptide(L)'
;MRLLTLCLLSLLPFLAQARSIDQIEIAERLGAEHELPALQLNGAATRYFFGMVPVYIGALYLEQPTNNSQQVITQDSAKRMQFVMRRDVRARKIAEALGDALSTNLDESELRQLQPQIDQLMALYGNVTLHTGDISSLDYLPGQGTRLIMGGQEKGRLPGKALYDALLKVWIGPSPVSREFKAAILGGAAPASARFDSAENKNSVKATN
;
A
#
# COMPACT_ATOMS: atom_id res chain seq x y z
N MET A 1 -0.60 53.13 33.70
CA MET A 1 -0.28 52.61 32.38
C MET A 1 -0.03 51.10 32.50
N ARG A 2 -0.99 50.26 32.08
CA ARG A 2 -0.88 48.79 32.09
C ARG A 2 -0.62 48.34 30.65
N LEU A 3 0.60 47.83 30.39
CA LEU A 3 0.92 47.19 29.10
C LEU A 3 0.21 45.83 29.03
N LEU A 4 -0.75 45.70 28.13
CA LEU A 4 -1.30 44.40 27.70
C LEU A 4 -0.32 43.78 26.68
N THR A 5 0.42 42.77 27.11
CA THR A 5 1.24 41.96 26.23
C THR A 5 0.32 40.97 25.51
N LEU A 6 0.04 41.23 24.24
CA LEU A 6 -0.77 40.37 23.36
C LEU A 6 0.11 39.18 22.90
N CYS A 7 -0.06 38.01 23.53
CA CYS A 7 0.55 36.76 23.06
C CYS A 7 -0.15 36.31 21.78
N LEU A 8 0.47 36.59 20.62
CA LEU A 8 0.04 36.09 19.33
C LEU A 8 0.48 34.64 19.23
N LEU A 9 -0.42 33.70 19.57
CA LEU A 9 -0.20 32.27 19.41
C LEU A 9 -0.27 31.94 17.88
N SER A 10 0.89 31.82 17.24
CA SER A 10 0.98 31.42 15.83
C SER A 10 0.56 29.99 15.71
N LEU A 11 -0.69 29.73 15.25
CA LEU A 11 -1.13 28.45 14.71
C LEU A 11 -0.34 28.20 13.42
N LEU A 12 0.77 27.47 13.51
CA LEU A 12 1.42 26.92 12.31
C LEU A 12 0.50 25.82 11.76
N PRO A 13 0.01 25.93 10.51
CA PRO A 13 -0.71 24.83 9.89
C PRO A 13 0.24 23.63 9.77
N PHE A 14 -0.14 22.51 10.35
CA PHE A 14 0.50 21.21 10.08
C PHE A 14 0.29 20.92 8.61
N LEU A 15 1.27 21.21 7.78
CA LEU A 15 1.28 20.79 6.39
C LEU A 15 1.34 19.28 6.38
N ALA A 16 0.23 18.63 6.05
CA ALA A 16 0.21 17.19 5.77
C ALA A 16 1.16 16.96 4.58
N GLN A 17 2.30 16.33 4.84
CA GLN A 17 3.22 15.93 3.78
C GLN A 17 2.60 14.75 3.04
N ALA A 18 2.53 14.83 1.72
CA ALA A 18 2.08 13.78 0.85
C ALA A 18 3.12 13.55 -0.24
N ARG A 19 3.24 12.30 -0.69
CA ARG A 19 4.08 11.91 -1.82
C ARG A 19 3.22 11.71 -3.04
N SER A 20 3.53 12.38 -4.14
CA SER A 20 2.82 12.19 -5.40
C SER A 20 3.39 10.99 -6.16
N ILE A 21 2.52 10.04 -6.50
CA ILE A 21 2.84 8.86 -7.34
C ILE A 21 1.82 8.81 -8.46
N ASP A 22 2.27 8.92 -9.70
CA ASP A 22 1.40 8.97 -10.88
C ASP A 22 0.23 9.96 -10.71
N GLN A 23 0.51 11.16 -10.16
CA GLN A 23 -0.43 12.25 -9.89
C GLN A 23 -1.47 11.94 -8.78
N ILE A 24 -1.27 10.88 -8.00
CA ILE A 24 -2.08 10.55 -6.83
C ILE A 24 -1.27 10.87 -5.56
N GLU A 25 -1.89 11.64 -4.68
CA GLU A 25 -1.28 12.01 -3.40
C GLU A 25 -1.41 10.85 -2.39
N ILE A 26 -0.27 10.36 -1.92
CA ILE A 26 -0.16 9.34 -0.88
C ILE A 26 0.34 10.01 0.39
N ALA A 27 -0.44 9.97 1.45
CA ALA A 27 -0.09 10.59 2.73
C ALA A 27 1.21 10.00 3.29
N GLU A 28 2.14 10.86 3.73
CA GLU A 28 3.38 10.41 4.40
C GLU A 28 3.11 9.87 5.81
N ARG A 29 1.97 10.24 6.42
CA ARG A 29 1.56 9.78 7.74
C ARG A 29 0.06 9.54 7.79
N LEU A 30 -0.34 8.47 8.45
CA LEU A 30 -1.73 8.22 8.83
C LEU A 30 -1.86 8.54 10.32
N GLY A 31 -2.89 9.31 10.68
CA GLY A 31 -3.25 9.52 12.07
C GLY A 31 -3.78 8.23 12.72
N ALA A 32 -3.86 8.22 14.04
CA ALA A 32 -4.50 7.11 14.73
C ALA A 32 -6.00 7.08 14.38
N GLU A 33 -6.47 5.94 13.89
CA GLU A 33 -7.87 5.75 13.52
C GLU A 33 -8.29 4.27 13.67
N HIS A 34 -9.54 4.04 14.07
CA HIS A 34 -10.14 2.69 14.12
C HIS A 34 -9.21 1.62 14.72
N GLU A 35 -8.69 1.87 15.93
CA GLU A 35 -7.77 0.97 16.67
C GLU A 35 -6.35 0.86 16.08
N LEU A 36 -6.08 1.48 14.91
CA LEU A 36 -4.74 1.58 14.36
C LEU A 36 -4.01 2.76 15.00
N PRO A 37 -2.78 2.61 15.49
CA PRO A 37 -1.96 3.73 15.92
C PRO A 37 -1.56 4.60 14.72
N ALA A 38 -0.95 5.74 14.99
CA ALA A 38 -0.36 6.55 13.93
C ALA A 38 0.75 5.76 13.20
N LEU A 39 0.69 5.74 11.87
CA LEU A 39 1.63 5.03 11.00
C LEU A 39 2.35 6.00 10.07
N GLN A 40 3.57 5.64 9.67
CA GLN A 40 4.38 6.36 8.71
C GLN A 40 4.49 5.58 7.41
N LEU A 41 4.49 6.29 6.29
CA LEU A 41 4.72 5.69 4.98
C LEU A 41 6.14 5.09 4.93
N ASN A 42 6.21 3.79 4.75
CA ASN A 42 7.48 3.10 4.50
C ASN A 42 7.89 3.25 3.03
N GLY A 43 6.94 3.09 2.13
CA GLY A 43 7.13 3.30 0.71
C GLY A 43 5.85 3.03 -0.06
N ALA A 44 5.81 3.53 -1.30
CA ALA A 44 4.68 3.32 -2.17
C ALA A 44 5.12 3.25 -3.64
N ALA A 45 4.38 2.48 -4.44
CA ALA A 45 4.63 2.32 -5.87
C ALA A 45 3.37 1.91 -6.63
N THR A 46 3.37 2.17 -7.93
CA THR A 46 2.36 1.64 -8.83
C THR A 46 2.69 0.19 -9.20
N ARG A 47 1.71 -0.69 -9.07
CA ARG A 47 1.77 -2.06 -9.56
C ARG A 47 1.25 -2.11 -10.99
N TYR A 48 2.09 -2.54 -11.90
CA TYR A 48 1.75 -2.72 -13.31
C TYR A 48 1.52 -4.19 -13.65
N PHE A 49 0.50 -4.47 -14.47
CA PHE A 49 0.27 -5.76 -15.08
C PHE A 49 1.06 -5.81 -16.40
N PHE A 50 1.90 -6.83 -16.57
CA PHE A 50 2.88 -6.93 -17.66
C PHE A 50 3.74 -5.69 -17.87
N GLY A 51 4.06 -4.95 -16.79
CA GLY A 51 4.92 -3.77 -16.84
C GLY A 51 4.30 -2.52 -17.50
N MET A 52 3.09 -2.60 -18.03
CA MET A 52 2.49 -1.51 -18.82
C MET A 52 1.17 -0.99 -18.26
N VAL A 53 0.31 -1.86 -17.76
CA VAL A 53 -1.05 -1.46 -17.36
C VAL A 53 -1.09 -1.21 -15.85
N PRO A 54 -1.29 0.04 -15.39
CA PRO A 54 -1.39 0.32 -13.97
C PRO A 54 -2.64 -0.34 -13.37
N VAL A 55 -2.47 -1.07 -12.25
CA VAL A 55 -3.56 -1.76 -11.57
C VAL A 55 -3.95 -1.05 -10.29
N TYR A 56 -2.97 -0.76 -9.44
CA TYR A 56 -3.14 -0.01 -8.19
C TYR A 56 -1.82 0.67 -7.79
N ILE A 57 -1.92 1.70 -6.96
CA ILE A 57 -0.80 2.17 -6.15
C ILE A 57 -0.90 1.45 -4.81
N GLY A 58 0.15 0.71 -4.43
CA GLY A 58 0.26 0.11 -3.11
C GLY A 58 1.17 0.94 -2.24
N ALA A 59 0.76 1.17 -1.00
CA ALA A 59 1.49 1.93 0.02
C ALA A 59 1.59 1.11 1.30
N LEU A 60 2.81 0.88 1.76
CA LEU A 60 3.09 0.19 3.02
C LEU A 60 3.29 1.23 4.11
N TYR A 61 2.51 1.12 5.19
CA TYR A 61 2.61 1.96 6.36
C TYR A 61 3.00 1.13 7.58
N LEU A 62 3.96 1.64 8.35
CA LEU A 62 4.50 0.99 9.55
C LEU A 62 4.56 1.98 10.72
N GLU A 63 4.56 1.49 11.95
CA GLU A 63 4.87 2.32 13.13
C GLU A 63 6.30 2.87 13.05
N GLN A 64 7.24 2.03 12.58
CA GLN A 64 8.64 2.39 12.38
C GLN A 64 9.10 1.94 10.99
N PRO A 65 9.39 2.85 10.07
CA PRO A 65 9.87 2.52 8.72
C PRO A 65 11.17 1.73 8.75
N THR A 66 11.27 0.73 7.83
CA THR A 66 12.47 -0.09 7.66
C THR A 66 12.55 -0.66 6.24
N ASN A 67 13.75 -0.86 5.72
CA ASN A 67 13.98 -1.51 4.43
C ASN A 67 14.18 -3.04 4.54
N ASN A 68 14.17 -3.59 5.74
CA ASN A 68 14.35 -5.01 5.98
C ASN A 68 13.00 -5.75 5.86
N SER A 69 12.79 -6.45 4.74
CA SER A 69 11.54 -7.19 4.49
C SER A 69 11.23 -8.24 5.56
N GLN A 70 12.24 -8.94 6.08
CA GLN A 70 12.04 -9.94 7.11
C GLN A 70 11.54 -9.29 8.40
N GLN A 71 12.12 -8.15 8.79
CA GLN A 71 11.67 -7.39 9.95
C GLN A 71 10.22 -6.93 9.77
N VAL A 72 9.86 -6.37 8.59
CA VAL A 72 8.47 -5.96 8.29
C VAL A 72 7.52 -7.12 8.45
N ILE A 73 7.85 -8.31 7.95
CA ILE A 73 6.99 -9.50 8.02
C ILE A 73 6.85 -9.97 9.47
N THR A 74 7.97 -10.16 10.19
CA THR A 74 7.95 -10.88 11.48
C THR A 74 7.64 -10.00 12.69
N GLN A 75 7.86 -8.69 12.60
CA GLN A 75 7.61 -7.78 13.72
C GLN A 75 6.13 -7.77 14.12
N ASP A 76 5.85 -7.86 15.43
CA ASP A 76 4.51 -7.77 15.98
C ASP A 76 4.15 -6.32 16.32
N SER A 77 3.92 -5.52 15.27
CA SER A 77 3.54 -4.11 15.35
C SER A 77 2.43 -3.82 14.34
N ALA A 78 1.64 -2.79 14.59
CA ALA A 78 0.58 -2.39 13.66
C ALA A 78 1.16 -1.98 12.29
N LYS A 79 0.46 -2.37 11.23
CA LYS A 79 0.85 -2.12 9.84
C LYS A 79 -0.37 -2.03 8.95
N ARG A 80 -0.23 -1.30 7.85
CA ARG A 80 -1.24 -1.22 6.79
C ARG A 80 -0.59 -1.41 5.43
N MET A 81 -1.14 -2.29 4.64
CA MET A 81 -0.94 -2.31 3.20
C MET A 81 -2.17 -1.71 2.54
N GLN A 82 -2.02 -0.47 2.01
CA GLN A 82 -3.10 0.28 1.37
C GLN A 82 -2.98 0.19 -0.15
N PHE A 83 -4.13 0.18 -0.81
CA PHE A 83 -4.22 0.13 -2.27
C PHE A 83 -5.15 1.25 -2.76
N VAL A 84 -4.67 2.04 -3.73
CA VAL A 84 -5.49 3.01 -4.48
C VAL A 84 -5.65 2.47 -5.88
N MET A 85 -6.87 2.16 -6.29
CA MET A 85 -7.12 1.52 -7.58
C MET A 85 -6.84 2.47 -8.75
N ARG A 86 -6.15 1.97 -9.78
CA ARG A 86 -5.83 2.72 -11.00
C ARG A 86 -6.68 2.30 -12.20
N ARG A 87 -7.54 1.32 -12.01
CA ARG A 87 -8.52 0.82 -12.97
C ARG A 87 -9.64 0.10 -12.25
N ASP A 88 -10.75 -0.09 -12.92
CA ASP A 88 -11.86 -0.90 -12.41
C ASP A 88 -11.48 -2.38 -12.40
N VAL A 89 -11.66 -3.03 -11.24
CA VAL A 89 -11.38 -4.46 -11.05
C VAL A 89 -12.46 -5.09 -10.19
N ARG A 90 -12.95 -6.23 -10.61
CA ARG A 90 -13.85 -7.04 -9.76
C ARG A 90 -13.09 -7.58 -8.56
N ALA A 91 -13.62 -7.39 -7.35
CA ALA A 91 -12.97 -7.80 -6.11
C ALA A 91 -12.61 -9.30 -6.12
N ARG A 92 -13.47 -10.13 -6.72
CA ARG A 92 -13.17 -11.57 -6.91
C ARG A 92 -11.87 -11.82 -7.69
N LYS A 93 -11.55 -10.99 -8.71
CA LYS A 93 -10.29 -11.11 -9.46
C LYS A 93 -9.07 -10.73 -8.62
N ILE A 94 -9.25 -9.79 -7.69
CA ILE A 94 -8.20 -9.45 -6.71
C ILE A 94 -7.99 -10.64 -5.76
N ALA A 95 -9.08 -11.22 -5.25
CA ALA A 95 -9.02 -12.39 -4.37
C ALA A 95 -8.35 -13.59 -5.05
N GLU A 96 -8.74 -13.93 -6.30
CA GLU A 96 -8.11 -14.99 -7.08
C GLU A 96 -6.59 -14.76 -7.24
N ALA A 97 -6.18 -13.56 -7.68
CA ALA A 97 -4.76 -13.22 -7.85
C ALA A 97 -3.97 -13.24 -6.52
N LEU A 98 -4.62 -12.85 -5.42
CA LEU A 98 -4.02 -12.91 -4.08
C LEU A 98 -3.83 -14.37 -3.62
N GLY A 99 -4.81 -15.24 -3.86
CA GLY A 99 -4.73 -16.67 -3.57
C GLY A 99 -3.59 -17.35 -4.36
N ASP A 100 -3.47 -17.07 -5.66
CA ASP A 100 -2.38 -17.58 -6.50
C ASP A 100 -1.01 -17.12 -5.99
N ALA A 101 -0.90 -15.84 -5.61
CA ALA A 101 0.35 -15.28 -5.08
C ALA A 101 0.71 -15.86 -3.70
N LEU A 102 -0.27 -16.14 -2.83
CA LEU A 102 -0.05 -16.85 -1.57
C LEU A 102 0.48 -18.25 -1.82
N SER A 103 -0.15 -19.01 -2.72
CA SER A 103 0.29 -20.36 -3.08
C SER A 103 1.73 -20.40 -3.62
N THR A 104 2.19 -19.31 -4.25
CA THR A 104 3.57 -19.19 -4.75
C THR A 104 4.59 -18.87 -3.64
N ASN A 105 4.15 -18.25 -2.54
CA ASN A 105 5.02 -17.73 -1.49
C ASN A 105 5.00 -18.54 -0.19
N LEU A 106 4.09 -19.49 -0.05
CA LEU A 106 3.94 -20.36 1.11
C LEU A 106 4.37 -21.78 0.75
N ASP A 107 4.98 -22.48 1.70
CA ASP A 107 5.17 -23.90 1.56
C ASP A 107 3.84 -24.65 1.79
N GLU A 108 3.82 -25.96 1.45
CA GLU A 108 2.60 -26.75 1.58
C GLU A 108 2.06 -26.84 3.01
N SER A 109 2.92 -26.81 4.02
CA SER A 109 2.51 -26.87 5.43
C SER A 109 1.87 -25.55 5.85
N GLU A 110 2.52 -24.42 5.54
CA GLU A 110 1.99 -23.08 5.77
C GLU A 110 0.63 -22.90 5.07
N LEU A 111 0.56 -23.32 3.80
CA LEU A 111 -0.67 -23.20 3.01
C LEU A 111 -1.81 -24.02 3.60
N ARG A 112 -1.58 -25.29 3.95
CA ARG A 112 -2.60 -26.13 4.61
C ARG A 112 -3.07 -25.56 5.94
N GLN A 113 -2.15 -25.02 6.74
CA GLN A 113 -2.47 -24.44 8.03
C GLN A 113 -3.31 -23.18 7.92
N LEU A 114 -3.02 -22.32 6.91
CA LEU A 114 -3.68 -21.05 6.71
C LEU A 114 -4.90 -21.12 5.79
N GLN A 115 -5.12 -22.24 5.09
CA GLN A 115 -6.18 -22.38 4.10
C GLN A 115 -7.56 -21.93 4.60
N PRO A 116 -8.03 -22.31 5.81
CA PRO A 116 -9.33 -21.85 6.30
C PRO A 116 -9.42 -20.32 6.44
N GLN A 117 -8.33 -19.66 6.84
CA GLN A 117 -8.29 -18.21 6.98
C GLN A 117 -8.16 -17.51 5.60
N ILE A 118 -7.41 -18.11 4.68
CA ILE A 118 -7.32 -17.66 3.29
C ILE A 118 -8.71 -17.70 2.65
N ASP A 119 -9.44 -18.81 2.77
CA ASP A 119 -10.79 -18.94 2.21
C ASP A 119 -11.76 -17.92 2.78
N GLN A 120 -11.70 -17.68 4.11
CA GLN A 120 -12.49 -16.64 4.75
C GLN A 120 -12.13 -15.24 4.22
N LEU A 121 -10.84 -14.92 4.09
CA LEU A 121 -10.39 -13.64 3.53
C LEU A 121 -10.91 -13.47 2.10
N MET A 122 -10.78 -14.50 1.26
CA MET A 122 -11.27 -14.46 -0.14
C MET A 122 -12.78 -14.21 -0.19
N ALA A 123 -13.54 -14.81 0.72
CA ALA A 123 -14.98 -14.59 0.82
C ALA A 123 -15.36 -13.15 1.20
N LEU A 124 -14.54 -12.47 2.02
CA LEU A 124 -14.76 -11.08 2.43
C LEU A 124 -14.66 -10.09 1.25
N TYR A 125 -13.93 -10.41 0.19
CA TYR A 125 -13.85 -9.57 -1.00
C TYR A 125 -15.21 -9.47 -1.73
N GLY A 126 -16.03 -10.52 -1.69
CA GLY A 126 -17.37 -10.53 -2.28
C GLY A 126 -17.36 -10.34 -3.81
N ASN A 127 -18.50 -9.85 -4.34
CA ASN A 127 -18.72 -9.68 -5.77
C ASN A 127 -18.80 -8.21 -6.22
N VAL A 128 -18.24 -7.28 -5.43
CA VAL A 128 -18.24 -5.86 -5.78
C VAL A 128 -17.18 -5.55 -6.84
N THR A 129 -17.34 -4.42 -7.52
CA THR A 129 -16.28 -3.83 -8.36
C THR A 129 -15.63 -2.71 -7.57
N LEU A 130 -14.29 -2.72 -7.50
CA LEU A 130 -13.51 -1.58 -7.06
C LEU A 130 -13.25 -0.71 -8.28
N HIS A 131 -13.62 0.55 -8.19
CA HIS A 131 -13.45 1.53 -9.27
C HIS A 131 -12.12 2.27 -9.16
N THR A 132 -11.71 2.88 -10.24
CA THR A 132 -10.56 3.78 -10.25
C THR A 132 -10.71 4.85 -9.16
N GLY A 133 -9.68 4.99 -8.32
CA GLY A 133 -9.66 5.90 -7.17
C GLY A 133 -10.16 5.27 -5.86
N ASP A 134 -10.82 4.12 -5.90
CA ASP A 134 -11.24 3.44 -4.66
C ASP A 134 -10.03 3.04 -3.83
N ILE A 135 -10.18 3.17 -2.51
CA ILE A 135 -9.17 2.80 -1.53
C ILE A 135 -9.61 1.54 -0.80
N SER A 136 -8.69 0.59 -0.70
CA SER A 136 -8.81 -0.58 0.16
C SER A 136 -7.55 -0.77 0.98
N SER A 137 -7.63 -1.49 2.10
CA SER A 137 -6.45 -1.84 2.89
C SER A 137 -6.57 -3.20 3.56
N LEU A 138 -5.42 -3.79 3.79
CA LEU A 138 -5.19 -4.88 4.71
C LEU A 138 -4.40 -4.33 5.89
N ASP A 139 -5.00 -4.36 7.06
CA ASP A 139 -4.40 -3.86 8.29
C ASP A 139 -4.03 -5.04 9.20
N TYR A 140 -2.89 -4.95 9.85
CA TYR A 140 -2.56 -5.81 10.96
C TYR A 140 -2.70 -5.04 12.28
N LEU A 141 -3.45 -5.63 13.18
CA LEU A 141 -3.67 -5.14 14.54
C LEU A 141 -3.10 -6.17 15.52
N PRO A 142 -2.03 -5.86 16.28
CA PRO A 142 -1.46 -6.76 17.27
C PRO A 142 -2.53 -7.32 18.23
N GLY A 143 -2.52 -8.64 18.44
CA GLY A 143 -3.52 -9.33 19.25
C GLY A 143 -4.90 -9.52 18.62
N GLN A 144 -5.20 -8.86 17.50
CA GLN A 144 -6.51 -8.94 16.83
C GLN A 144 -6.45 -9.62 15.47
N GLY A 145 -5.32 -9.47 14.74
CA GLY A 145 -5.10 -10.11 13.45
C GLY A 145 -5.27 -9.20 12.24
N THR A 146 -5.73 -9.78 11.13
CA THR A 146 -5.88 -9.14 9.83
C THR A 146 -7.27 -8.55 9.65
N ARG A 147 -7.35 -7.27 9.25
CA ARG A 147 -8.59 -6.56 8.94
C ARG A 147 -8.60 -6.16 7.46
N LEU A 148 -9.70 -6.45 6.76
CA LEU A 148 -9.93 -5.98 5.40
C LEU A 148 -10.87 -4.77 5.41
N ILE A 149 -10.42 -3.66 4.78
CA ILE A 149 -11.23 -2.47 4.54
C ILE A 149 -11.36 -2.27 3.03
N MET A 150 -12.57 -1.97 2.56
CA MET A 150 -12.86 -1.65 1.17
C MET A 150 -13.88 -0.52 1.09
N GLY A 151 -13.54 0.55 0.36
CA GLY A 151 -14.40 1.72 0.25
C GLY A 151 -14.73 2.37 1.61
N GLY A 152 -13.75 2.41 2.52
CA GLY A 152 -13.91 2.96 3.87
C GLY A 152 -14.71 2.09 4.85
N GLN A 153 -15.14 0.89 4.45
CA GLN A 153 -15.90 -0.03 5.30
C GLN A 153 -15.08 -1.26 5.67
N GLU A 154 -15.06 -1.62 6.95
CA GLU A 154 -14.53 -2.90 7.40
C GLU A 154 -15.41 -4.04 6.85
N LYS A 155 -14.82 -4.94 6.09
CA LYS A 155 -15.51 -6.12 5.53
C LYS A 155 -15.43 -7.32 6.45
N GLY A 156 -14.42 -7.36 7.30
CA GLY A 156 -14.25 -8.39 8.30
C GLY A 156 -12.84 -8.41 8.87
N ARG A 157 -12.68 -9.29 9.85
CA ARG A 157 -11.44 -9.44 10.63
C ARG A 157 -11.15 -10.93 10.83
N LEU A 158 -9.89 -11.31 10.67
CA LEU A 158 -9.42 -12.68 10.84
C LEU A 158 -8.33 -12.73 11.92
N PRO A 159 -8.47 -13.59 12.92
CA PRO A 159 -7.56 -13.61 14.06
C PRO A 159 -6.15 -14.11 13.69
N GLY A 160 -5.19 -13.75 14.53
CA GLY A 160 -3.82 -14.22 14.44
C GLY A 160 -2.92 -13.43 13.48
N LYS A 161 -1.62 -13.56 13.69
CA LYS A 161 -0.58 -12.84 12.95
C LYS A 161 -0.19 -13.57 11.65
N ALA A 162 -0.20 -14.90 11.66
CA ALA A 162 0.36 -15.73 10.61
C ALA A 162 -0.24 -15.43 9.21
N LEU A 163 -1.55 -15.15 9.14
CA LEU A 163 -2.20 -14.76 7.89
C LEU A 163 -1.62 -13.45 7.35
N TYR A 164 -1.44 -12.44 8.21
CA TYR A 164 -0.90 -11.15 7.76
C TYR A 164 0.56 -11.28 7.29
N ASP A 165 1.36 -12.07 8.00
CA ASP A 165 2.74 -12.35 7.61
C ASP A 165 2.80 -13.02 6.22
N ALA A 166 1.91 -13.98 6.00
CA ALA A 166 1.76 -14.63 4.69
C ALA A 166 1.33 -13.64 3.60
N LEU A 167 0.36 -12.77 3.89
CA LEU A 167 -0.08 -11.73 2.95
C LEU A 167 1.06 -10.79 2.56
N LEU A 168 1.89 -10.35 3.51
CA LEU A 168 3.04 -9.51 3.19
C LEU A 168 4.04 -10.18 2.26
N LYS A 169 4.22 -11.51 2.34
CA LYS A 169 5.10 -12.25 1.42
C LYS A 169 4.73 -12.06 -0.05
N VAL A 170 3.47 -11.78 -0.37
CA VAL A 170 3.01 -11.51 -1.73
C VAL A 170 3.72 -10.31 -2.35
N TRP A 171 3.99 -9.28 -1.56
CA TRP A 171 4.62 -8.03 -2.05
C TRP A 171 6.10 -7.92 -1.70
N ILE A 172 6.51 -8.42 -0.53
CA ILE A 172 7.88 -8.25 -0.02
C ILE A 172 8.61 -9.55 0.30
N GLY A 173 7.97 -10.70 0.01
CA GLY A 173 8.55 -12.02 0.20
C GLY A 173 9.60 -12.42 -0.84
N PRO A 174 10.00 -13.70 -0.88
CA PRO A 174 10.99 -14.22 -1.82
C PRO A 174 10.52 -14.17 -3.28
N SER A 175 9.22 -14.43 -3.52
CA SER A 175 8.60 -14.43 -4.86
C SER A 175 7.55 -13.31 -4.98
N PRO A 176 7.97 -12.02 -4.95
CA PRO A 176 7.03 -10.92 -4.92
C PRO A 176 6.34 -10.73 -6.26
N VAL A 177 5.14 -10.14 -6.28
CA VAL A 177 4.40 -9.81 -7.50
C VAL A 177 5.19 -8.91 -8.47
N SER A 178 6.17 -8.14 -7.98
CA SER A 178 7.15 -7.39 -8.75
C SER A 178 8.36 -7.06 -7.85
N ARG A 179 9.57 -7.22 -8.38
CA ARG A 179 10.81 -6.87 -7.65
C ARG A 179 10.95 -5.36 -7.48
N GLU A 180 10.59 -4.61 -8.50
CA GLU A 180 10.61 -3.13 -8.51
C GLU A 180 9.61 -2.59 -7.49
N PHE A 181 8.41 -3.15 -7.47
CA PHE A 181 7.39 -2.80 -6.48
C PHE A 181 7.88 -3.09 -5.05
N LYS A 182 8.45 -4.28 -4.82
CA LYS A 182 9.06 -4.65 -3.52
C LYS A 182 10.10 -3.63 -3.08
N ALA A 183 11.06 -3.30 -3.95
CA ALA A 183 12.11 -2.34 -3.64
C ALA A 183 11.54 -0.98 -3.24
N ALA A 184 10.55 -0.49 -3.99
CA ALA A 184 9.94 0.82 -3.77
C ALA A 184 9.15 0.88 -2.46
N ILE A 185 8.33 -0.13 -2.13
CA ILE A 185 7.55 -0.13 -0.87
C ILE A 185 8.40 -0.41 0.37
N LEU A 186 9.62 -0.94 0.19
CA LEU A 186 10.63 -1.05 1.24
C LEU A 186 11.52 0.20 1.36
N GLY A 187 11.10 1.34 0.83
CA GLY A 187 11.85 2.61 0.95
C GLY A 187 13.01 2.75 -0.02
N GLY A 188 13.18 1.84 -0.98
CA GLY A 188 14.07 2.02 -2.13
C GLY A 188 13.58 3.13 -3.04
N ALA A 189 14.47 3.71 -3.85
CA ALA A 189 14.05 4.62 -4.90
C ALA A 189 13.07 3.87 -5.82
N ALA A 190 11.87 4.42 -6.01
CA ALA A 190 10.98 3.92 -7.06
C ALA A 190 11.78 3.94 -8.37
N PRO A 191 11.77 2.85 -9.18
CA PRO A 191 12.37 2.90 -10.48
C PRO A 191 11.77 4.12 -11.17
N ALA A 192 12.64 4.97 -11.75
CA ALA A 192 12.17 6.08 -12.55
C ALA A 192 11.23 5.47 -13.59
N SER A 193 9.93 5.58 -13.34
CA SER A 193 8.92 5.23 -14.33
C SER A 193 9.35 5.97 -15.57
N ALA A 194 9.50 5.27 -16.69
CA ALA A 194 10.01 5.81 -17.93
C ALA A 194 9.41 7.20 -18.14
N ARG A 195 10.17 8.23 -17.81
CA ARG A 195 9.90 9.57 -18.25
C ARG A 195 10.09 9.49 -19.76
N PHE A 196 9.00 9.31 -20.48
CA PHE A 196 8.96 9.73 -21.85
C PHE A 196 9.23 11.23 -21.79
N ASP A 197 10.49 11.58 -21.97
CA ASP A 197 10.94 12.96 -22.10
C ASP A 197 10.21 13.57 -23.30
N SER A 198 9.12 14.27 -23.00
CA SER A 198 8.45 15.18 -23.91
C SER A 198 9.28 16.46 -24.13
N ALA A 199 10.60 16.40 -23.90
CA ALA A 199 11.51 17.54 -23.93
C ALA A 199 12.41 17.60 -25.16
N GLU A 200 12.33 16.66 -26.11
CA GLU A 200 13.25 16.66 -27.26
C GLU A 200 12.58 16.78 -28.61
N ASN A 201 11.54 17.61 -28.72
CA ASN A 201 11.02 18.03 -30.04
C ASN A 201 10.71 19.52 -30.12
N LYS A 202 11.67 20.37 -29.74
CA LYS A 202 11.57 21.82 -29.98
C LYS A 202 12.79 22.46 -30.68
N ASN A 203 13.74 21.68 -31.18
CA ASN A 203 14.94 22.30 -31.83
C ASN A 203 15.33 21.73 -33.20
N SER A 204 14.40 21.24 -34.01
CA SER A 204 14.75 20.89 -35.40
C SER A 204 13.92 21.56 -36.47
N VAL A 205 13.44 22.79 -36.22
CA VAL A 205 12.86 23.65 -37.27
C VAL A 205 13.49 25.03 -37.18
N LYS A 206 14.77 25.14 -37.48
CA LYS A 206 15.43 26.40 -37.91
C LYS A 206 16.83 26.10 -38.44
N ALA A 207 16.92 25.59 -39.62
CA ALA A 207 18.06 25.79 -40.50
C ALA A 207 17.74 25.20 -41.89
N THR A 208 17.03 25.93 -42.71
CA THR A 208 17.22 25.92 -44.16
C THR A 208 16.48 27.13 -44.71
N ASN A 209 17.22 28.19 -44.84
CA ASN A 209 17.19 29.13 -45.95
C ASN A 209 18.48 29.91 -45.90
#